data_04c81cf52bd343673789015d38521493
#
_entry.id   04c81cf52bd343673789015d38521493
#
_cell.length_a   1.000
_cell.length_b   1.000
_cell.length_c   1.000
_cell.angle_alpha   90.00
_cell.angle_beta   90.00
_cell.angle_gamma   90.00
#
_symmetry.space_group_name_H-M   'P 1'
#
loop_
_entity.id
_entity.type
_entity.pdbx_description
1 polymer ?
#
loop_
_entity_poly.entity_id
_entity_poly.type
_entity_poly.pdbx_seq_one_letter_code
_entity_poly.pdbx_strand_id
1 'polypeptide(L)'
;MFTLALTSVLFLLLSTEFVALVLILVYIGAVIVLFLFGIMITRAPLGKNAELDNDQNKKLGAVIAGAIFLLFSYILVNGFEGEVVIVSGSSTELLGEILLSRFVFPFELVSFVLLASLIGGITLARKDEALIDEDQV
;
A
#
# COMPACT_ATOMS: atom_id res chain seq x y z
N MET A 1 6.70 -4.63 -5.13
CA MET A 1 6.89 -5.86 -4.35
C MET A 1 8.14 -5.80 -3.49
N PHE A 2 9.32 -5.64 -4.06
CA PHE A 2 10.59 -5.62 -3.32
C PHE A 2 10.63 -4.54 -2.22
N THR A 3 10.13 -3.35 -2.49
CA THR A 3 10.06 -2.24 -1.52
C THR A 3 9.21 -2.60 -0.30
N LEU A 4 8.04 -3.21 -0.51
CA LEU A 4 7.16 -3.63 0.58
C LEU A 4 7.76 -4.76 1.41
N ALA A 5 8.47 -5.69 0.77
CA ALA A 5 9.20 -6.73 1.47
C ALA A 5 10.31 -6.13 2.36
N LEU A 6 11.09 -5.19 1.83
CA LEU A 6 12.11 -4.49 2.62
C LEU A 6 11.51 -3.70 3.77
N THR A 7 10.37 -3.03 3.55
CA THR A 7 9.66 -2.31 4.61
C THR A 7 9.20 -3.26 5.72
N SER A 8 8.70 -4.45 5.38
CA SER A 8 8.34 -5.46 6.37
C SER A 8 9.53 -5.92 7.20
N VAL A 9 10.69 -6.15 6.57
CA VAL A 9 11.94 -6.49 7.28
C VAL A 9 12.34 -5.35 8.22
N LEU A 10 12.18 -4.10 7.79
CA LEU A 10 12.47 -2.95 8.62
C LEU A 10 11.56 -2.91 9.87
N PHE A 11 10.28 -3.21 9.75
CA PHE A 11 9.37 -3.33 10.89
C PHE A 11 9.75 -4.49 11.83
N LEU A 12 10.26 -5.61 11.29
CA LEU A 12 10.81 -6.69 12.12
C LEU A 12 12.01 -6.22 12.94
N LEU A 13 12.91 -5.45 12.33
CA LEU A 13 14.08 -4.89 13.03
C LEU A 13 13.66 -3.87 14.11
N LEU A 14 12.52 -3.20 13.94
CA LEU A 14 11.96 -2.31 14.95
C LEU A 14 11.18 -3.06 16.06
N SER A 15 11.25 -4.38 16.10
CA SER A 15 10.52 -5.23 17.07
C SER A 15 9.00 -5.06 17.04
N THR A 16 8.45 -4.68 15.88
CA THR A 16 7.00 -4.57 15.64
C THR A 16 6.52 -5.74 14.78
N GLU A 17 6.60 -6.94 15.33
CA GLU A 17 6.36 -8.19 14.61
C GLU A 17 4.97 -8.27 13.99
N PHE A 18 3.94 -7.85 14.70
CA PHE A 18 2.56 -7.88 14.22
C PHE A 18 2.37 -7.03 12.96
N VAL A 19 2.91 -5.80 12.95
CA VAL A 19 2.80 -4.90 11.79
C VAL A 19 3.55 -5.47 10.59
N ALA A 20 4.72 -6.07 10.82
CA ALA A 20 5.50 -6.72 9.78
C ALA A 20 4.73 -7.89 9.14
N LEU A 21 4.10 -8.75 9.96
CA LEU A 21 3.27 -9.85 9.47
C LEU A 21 2.05 -9.38 8.68
N VAL A 22 1.37 -8.34 9.16
CA VAL A 22 0.24 -7.74 8.43
C VAL A 22 0.67 -7.18 7.09
N LEU A 23 1.83 -6.52 7.02
CA LEU A 23 2.39 -6.02 5.76
C LEU A 23 2.63 -7.16 4.76
N ILE A 24 3.22 -8.26 5.19
CA ILE A 24 3.46 -9.41 4.30
C ILE A 24 2.12 -10.03 3.87
N LEU A 25 1.25 -10.33 4.81
CA LEU A 25 0.04 -11.08 4.55
C LEU A 25 -0.97 -10.28 3.72
N VAL A 26 -1.21 -9.03 4.10
CA VAL A 26 -2.23 -8.20 3.45
C VAL A 26 -1.69 -7.53 2.21
N TYR A 27 -0.54 -6.82 2.30
CA TYR A 27 -0.04 -6.09 1.14
C TYR A 27 0.56 -7.01 0.08
N ILE A 28 1.44 -7.92 0.45
CA ILE A 28 2.08 -8.81 -0.52
C ILE A 28 1.13 -9.95 -0.88
N GLY A 29 0.47 -10.57 0.10
CA GLY A 29 -0.41 -11.71 -0.12
C GLY A 29 -1.73 -11.35 -0.79
N ALA A 30 -2.44 -10.32 -0.34
CA ALA A 30 -3.75 -9.97 -0.87
C ALA A 30 -3.69 -8.86 -1.94
N VAL A 31 -3.16 -7.69 -1.61
CA VAL A 31 -3.25 -6.51 -2.48
C VAL A 31 -2.42 -6.66 -3.76
N ILE A 32 -1.17 -7.12 -3.65
CA ILE A 32 -0.31 -7.28 -4.83
C ILE A 32 -0.80 -8.40 -5.72
N VAL A 33 -1.25 -9.52 -5.16
CA VAL A 33 -1.82 -10.64 -5.93
C VAL A 33 -3.08 -10.20 -6.67
N LEU A 34 -3.98 -9.48 -5.98
CA LEU A 34 -5.18 -8.93 -6.61
C LEU A 34 -4.84 -7.94 -7.74
N PHE A 35 -3.84 -7.07 -7.51
CA PHE A 35 -3.39 -6.11 -8.51
C PHE A 35 -2.78 -6.80 -9.74
N LEU A 36 -1.92 -7.81 -9.53
CA LEU A 36 -1.35 -8.60 -10.63
C LEU A 36 -2.44 -9.31 -11.45
N PHE A 37 -3.43 -9.87 -10.76
CA PHE A 37 -4.57 -10.51 -11.42
C PHE A 37 -5.38 -9.49 -12.22
N GLY A 38 -5.63 -8.30 -11.65
CA GLY A 38 -6.32 -7.21 -12.32
C GLY A 38 -5.62 -6.75 -13.60
N ILE A 39 -4.31 -6.52 -13.57
CA ILE A 39 -3.56 -6.10 -14.78
C ILE A 39 -3.42 -7.24 -15.80
N MET A 40 -3.42 -8.49 -15.36
CA MET A 40 -3.39 -9.64 -16.26
C MET A 40 -4.71 -9.78 -17.06
N ILE A 41 -5.87 -9.52 -16.42
CA ILE A 41 -7.18 -9.55 -17.08
C ILE A 41 -7.39 -8.32 -17.96
N THR A 42 -6.90 -7.16 -17.51
CA THR A 42 -7.01 -5.91 -18.26
C THR A 42 -5.93 -5.88 -19.34
N ARG A 43 -6.29 -6.19 -20.58
CA ARG A 43 -5.43 -5.99 -21.75
C ARG A 43 -5.29 -4.49 -22.02
N ALA A 44 -4.45 -3.80 -21.27
CA ALA A 44 -4.02 -2.48 -21.67
C ALA A 44 -3.10 -2.65 -22.89
N PRO A 45 -3.42 -2.09 -24.06
CA PRO A 45 -2.45 -2.04 -25.14
C PRO A 45 -1.28 -1.22 -24.64
N LEU A 46 -0.14 -1.86 -24.44
CA LEU A 46 1.13 -1.19 -24.25
C LEU A 46 1.40 -0.44 -25.55
N GLY A 47 0.85 0.77 -25.62
CA GLY A 47 1.03 1.64 -26.77
C GLY A 47 2.51 1.88 -26.97
N LYS A 48 3.01 1.42 -28.11
CA LYS A 48 4.37 1.65 -28.59
C LYS A 48 4.70 3.14 -28.83
N ASN A 49 3.81 4.05 -28.48
CA ASN A 49 3.89 5.50 -28.70
C ASN A 49 3.96 6.29 -27.40
N ALA A 50 4.62 5.77 -26.39
CA ALA A 50 5.08 6.63 -25.30
C ALA A 50 6.31 7.41 -25.79
N GLU A 51 6.10 8.37 -26.69
CA GLU A 51 7.07 9.43 -27.01
C GLU A 51 7.34 10.36 -25.81
N LEU A 52 7.26 9.82 -24.61
CA LEU A 52 7.69 10.50 -23.38
C LEU A 52 9.18 10.28 -23.12
N ASP A 53 9.89 9.71 -24.09
CA ASP A 53 11.32 9.49 -24.03
C ASP A 53 12.12 10.73 -24.45
N ASN A 54 11.76 11.88 -23.89
CA ASN A 54 12.58 13.07 -23.99
C ASN A 54 13.72 12.95 -22.94
N ASP A 55 14.91 12.68 -23.43
CA ASP A 55 16.15 12.53 -22.64
C ASP A 55 16.40 13.71 -21.69
N GLN A 56 15.92 14.88 -22.05
CA GLN A 56 16.02 16.10 -21.26
C GLN A 56 15.14 16.04 -19.99
N ASN A 57 13.96 15.44 -20.08
CA ASN A 57 13.06 15.27 -18.94
C ASN A 57 13.57 14.18 -17.98
N LYS A 58 14.24 13.16 -18.46
CA LYS A 58 14.88 12.13 -17.64
C LYS A 58 16.01 12.72 -16.80
N LYS A 59 16.85 13.56 -17.38
CA LYS A 59 17.95 14.23 -16.66
C LYS A 59 17.42 15.18 -15.59
N LEU A 60 16.37 15.95 -15.91
CA LEU A 60 15.72 16.82 -14.94
C LEU A 60 15.10 16.04 -13.79
N GLY A 61 14.40 14.94 -14.08
CA GLY A 61 13.83 14.04 -13.09
C GLY A 61 14.90 13.42 -12.18
N ALA A 62 16.02 12.99 -12.74
CA ALA A 62 17.13 12.43 -11.98
C ALA A 62 17.79 13.48 -11.06
N VAL A 63 17.94 14.73 -11.51
CA VAL A 63 18.46 15.82 -10.68
C VAL A 63 17.53 16.14 -9.51
N ILE A 64 16.23 16.23 -9.76
CA ILE A 64 15.22 16.50 -8.71
C ILE A 64 15.20 15.35 -7.70
N ALA A 65 15.19 14.10 -8.16
CA ALA A 65 15.21 12.93 -7.28
C ALA A 65 16.50 12.89 -6.44
N GLY A 66 17.64 13.19 -7.04
CA GLY A 66 18.91 13.29 -6.35
C GLY A 66 18.92 14.41 -5.29
N ALA A 67 18.36 15.57 -5.61
CA ALA A 67 18.27 16.69 -4.67
C ALA A 67 17.38 16.34 -3.46
N ILE A 68 16.24 15.70 -3.70
CA ILE A 68 15.33 15.23 -2.64
C ILE A 68 16.02 14.18 -1.77
N PHE A 69 16.72 13.22 -2.38
CA PHE A 69 17.44 12.18 -1.66
C PHE A 69 18.55 12.77 -0.76
N LEU A 70 19.34 13.71 -1.28
CA LEU A 70 20.38 14.39 -0.52
C LEU A 70 19.81 15.23 0.64
N LEU A 71 18.68 15.91 0.40
CA LEU A 71 18.00 16.69 1.44
C LEU A 71 17.53 15.77 2.58
N PHE A 72 16.87 14.64 2.24
CA PHE A 72 16.44 13.65 3.22
C PHE A 72 17.61 13.05 4.00
N SER A 73 18.68 12.67 3.28
CA SER A 73 19.89 12.13 3.90
C SER A 73 20.54 13.13 4.85
N TYR A 74 20.60 14.41 4.48
CA TYR A 74 21.12 15.48 5.32
C TYR A 74 20.29 15.66 6.61
N ILE A 75 18.97 15.69 6.49
CA ILE A 75 18.06 15.80 7.64
C ILE A 75 18.19 14.58 8.57
N LEU A 76 18.29 13.36 8.00
CA LEU A 76 18.46 12.15 8.80
C LEU A 76 19.79 12.14 9.57
N VAL A 77 20.86 12.53 8.93
CA VAL A 77 22.19 12.54 9.59
C VAL A 77 22.30 13.62 10.66
N ASN A 78 21.81 14.84 10.40
CA ASN A 78 21.97 15.95 11.33
C ASN A 78 20.79 16.12 12.31
N GLY A 79 19.59 15.58 11.98
CA GLY A 79 18.41 15.73 12.82
C GLY A 79 18.34 14.74 14.00
N PHE A 80 19.14 13.68 13.99
CA PHE A 80 19.12 12.62 14.99
C PHE A 80 20.44 12.50 15.76
N GLU A 81 21.17 13.58 15.94
CA GLU A 81 22.39 13.58 16.75
C GLU A 81 22.06 13.25 18.23
N GLY A 82 22.33 12.01 18.61
CA GLY A 82 22.50 11.60 20.01
C GLY A 82 21.29 11.00 20.74
N GLU A 83 20.12 10.89 20.15
CA GLU A 83 19.02 10.15 20.80
C GLU A 83 19.04 8.67 20.44
N VAL A 84 19.52 7.85 21.38
CA VAL A 84 19.32 6.40 21.33
C VAL A 84 17.85 6.14 21.72
N VAL A 85 16.97 6.09 20.73
CA VAL A 85 15.60 5.65 20.97
C VAL A 85 15.66 4.16 21.31
N ILE A 86 15.49 3.84 22.60
CA ILE A 86 15.26 2.46 23.01
C ILE A 86 13.89 2.08 22.45
N VAL A 87 13.90 1.42 21.30
CA VAL A 87 12.68 0.85 20.70
C VAL A 87 12.26 -0.33 21.61
N SER A 88 11.47 -0.02 22.62
CA SER A 88 10.75 -1.05 23.36
C SER A 88 9.70 -1.60 22.39
N GLY A 89 9.92 -2.79 21.86
CA GLY A 89 9.00 -3.43 20.93
C GLY A 89 7.58 -3.43 21.52
N SER A 90 6.63 -2.90 20.81
CA SER A 90 5.24 -2.93 21.22
C SER A 90 4.76 -4.37 21.16
N SER A 91 4.44 -4.98 22.29
CA SER A 91 3.84 -6.32 22.29
C SER A 91 2.53 -6.28 21.51
N THR A 92 2.23 -7.33 20.78
CA THR A 92 0.96 -7.48 20.05
C THR A 92 -0.25 -7.32 20.96
N GLU A 93 -0.11 -7.75 22.21
CA GLU A 93 -1.13 -7.60 23.27
C GLU A 93 -1.43 -6.13 23.57
N LEU A 94 -0.41 -5.31 23.79
CA LEU A 94 -0.54 -3.87 24.02
C LEU A 94 -1.20 -3.16 22.84
N LEU A 95 -0.85 -3.56 21.61
CA LEU A 95 -1.46 -3.01 20.40
C LEU A 95 -2.97 -3.32 20.37
N GLY A 96 -3.36 -4.54 20.69
CA GLY A 96 -4.77 -4.95 20.76
C GLY A 96 -5.54 -4.17 21.82
N GLU A 97 -4.98 -4.01 23.02
CA GLU A 97 -5.59 -3.25 24.11
C GLU A 97 -5.80 -1.77 23.71
N ILE A 98 -4.80 -1.12 23.13
CA ILE A 98 -4.88 0.27 22.69
C ILE A 98 -5.92 0.44 21.58
N LEU A 99 -5.97 -0.47 20.61
CA LEU A 99 -6.95 -0.43 19.53
C LEU A 99 -8.39 -0.57 20.01
N LEU A 100 -8.63 -1.45 20.98
CA LEU A 100 -9.96 -1.73 21.51
C LEU A 100 -10.38 -0.79 22.63
N SER A 101 -9.46 -0.02 23.22
CA SER A 101 -9.77 0.96 24.26
C SER A 101 -9.80 2.38 23.71
N ARG A 102 -8.64 2.98 23.48
CA ARG A 102 -8.51 4.38 23.10
C ARG A 102 -8.88 4.65 21.66
N PHE A 103 -8.58 3.71 20.76
CA PHE A 103 -8.81 3.83 19.33
C PHE A 103 -9.97 2.97 18.80
N VAL A 104 -10.91 2.62 19.66
CA VAL A 104 -12.08 1.80 19.29
C VAL A 104 -12.91 2.47 18.18
N PHE A 105 -13.12 3.79 18.25
CA PHE A 105 -13.89 4.50 17.24
C PHE A 105 -13.24 4.50 15.86
N PRO A 106 -11.95 4.87 15.69
CA PRO A 106 -11.25 4.70 14.41
C PRO A 106 -11.24 3.25 13.93
N PHE A 107 -11.05 2.28 14.82
CA PHE A 107 -11.06 0.86 14.48
C PHE A 107 -12.41 0.43 13.88
N GLU A 108 -13.51 0.85 14.50
CA GLU A 108 -14.86 0.56 14.00
C GLU A 108 -15.14 1.24 12.66
N LEU A 109 -14.73 2.50 12.48
CA LEU A 109 -14.86 3.20 11.20
C LEU A 109 -14.15 2.48 10.06
N VAL A 110 -12.94 1.98 10.30
CA VAL A 110 -12.19 1.22 9.28
C VAL A 110 -12.94 -0.05 8.90
N SER A 111 -13.59 -0.74 9.85
CA SER A 111 -14.37 -1.94 9.54
C SER A 111 -15.57 -1.64 8.64
N PHE A 112 -16.25 -0.51 8.82
CA PHE A 112 -17.32 -0.05 7.91
C PHE A 112 -16.78 0.28 6.50
N VAL A 113 -15.62 0.91 6.40
CA VAL A 113 -14.97 1.20 5.11
C VAL A 113 -14.61 -0.09 4.38
N LEU A 114 -14.07 -1.07 5.11
CA LEU A 114 -13.75 -2.39 4.54
C LEU A 114 -15.01 -3.10 4.03
N LEU A 115 -16.10 -3.08 4.82
CA LEU A 115 -17.37 -3.67 4.42
C LEU A 115 -17.95 -2.97 3.17
N ALA A 116 -17.94 -1.65 3.15
CA ALA A 116 -18.40 -0.88 1.99
C ALA A 116 -17.56 -1.15 0.74
N SER A 117 -16.24 -1.27 0.89
CA SER A 117 -15.32 -1.63 -0.20
C SER A 117 -15.60 -3.04 -0.73
N LEU A 118 -15.88 -3.99 0.15
CA LEU A 118 -16.24 -5.36 -0.23
C LEU A 118 -17.54 -5.38 -1.05
N ILE A 119 -18.59 -4.73 -0.53
CA ILE A 119 -19.89 -4.65 -1.23
C ILE A 119 -19.72 -3.92 -2.56
N GLY A 120 -19.00 -2.80 -2.58
CA GLY A 120 -18.73 -2.05 -3.81
C GLY A 120 -17.98 -2.88 -4.84
N GLY A 121 -16.96 -3.63 -4.43
CA GLY A 121 -16.21 -4.54 -5.30
C GLY A 121 -17.09 -5.64 -5.92
N ILE A 122 -17.95 -6.27 -5.11
CA ILE A 122 -18.87 -7.31 -5.58
C ILE A 122 -19.91 -6.72 -6.54
N THR A 123 -20.44 -5.54 -6.24
CA THR A 123 -21.44 -4.87 -7.08
C THR A 123 -20.86 -4.49 -8.45
N LEU A 124 -19.62 -3.99 -8.49
CA LEU A 124 -18.94 -3.65 -9.74
C LEU A 124 -18.53 -4.89 -10.56
N ALA A 125 -18.21 -6.00 -9.88
CA ALA A 125 -17.84 -7.24 -10.55
C ALA A 125 -19.07 -8.02 -11.10
N ARG A 126 -20.28 -7.71 -10.62
CA ARG A 126 -21.51 -8.36 -11.04
C ARG A 126 -21.92 -7.87 -12.42
N LYS A 127 -21.98 -8.78 -13.38
CA LYS A 127 -22.52 -8.49 -14.70
C LYS A 127 -24.06 -8.44 -14.62
N ASP A 128 -24.66 -7.34 -15.06
CA ASP A 128 -26.12 -7.25 -15.20
C ASP A 128 -26.57 -8.17 -16.34
N GLU A 129 -27.06 -9.35 -16.00
CA GLU A 129 -27.69 -10.28 -16.93
C GLU A 129 -29.19 -9.95 -17.24
N ALA A 130 -29.68 -8.82 -16.73
CA ALA A 130 -31.12 -8.54 -16.65
C ALA A 130 -31.74 -7.86 -17.88
N LEU A 131 -31.08 -7.74 -19.04
CA LEU A 131 -31.63 -7.03 -20.19
C LEU A 131 -31.68 -7.83 -21.50
N ILE A 132 -31.62 -9.16 -21.48
CA ILE A 132 -31.61 -9.94 -22.75
C ILE A 132 -32.93 -10.73 -23.01
N ASP A 133 -33.86 -10.79 -22.08
CA ASP A 133 -35.04 -11.70 -22.23
C ASP A 133 -36.39 -11.05 -22.59
N GLU A 134 -36.47 -9.74 -22.89
CA GLU A 134 -37.75 -9.12 -23.24
C GLU A 134 -37.99 -8.86 -24.75
N ASP A 135 -36.99 -9.03 -25.62
CA ASP A 135 -37.15 -8.75 -27.05
C ASP A 135 -37.25 -10.00 -27.95
N GLN A 136 -37.50 -11.19 -27.38
CA GLN A 136 -37.69 -12.42 -28.15
C GLN A 136 -38.99 -13.19 -27.77
N VAL A 137 -40.14 -12.52 -27.71
CA VAL A 137 -41.44 -13.17 -27.75
C VAL A 137 -42.29 -12.52 -28.81
#